data_cabb6290d1048c2c1baa6a0b94b68be0
#
_entry.id   cabb6290d1048c2c1baa6a0b94b68be0
#
_cell.length_a   1.000
_cell.length_b   1.000
_cell.length_c   1.000
_cell.angle_alpha   90.00
_cell.angle_beta   90.00
_cell.angle_gamma   90.00
#
_symmetry.space_group_name_H-M   'P 1'
#
loop_
_entity.id
_entity.type
_entity.pdbx_description
1 polymer ?
#
loop_
_entity_poly.entity_id
_entity_poly.type
_entity_poly.pdbx_seq_one_letter_code
_entity_poly.pdbx_strand_id
1 'polypeptide(L)'
;MSSRLARVVSAVLLATALFSTSAVAQTAAHSFSGLCAYYSGRGGGLTAAHRTLPFGTRLRVTDPASGRSVIVIINDRGPFGGRRVLDLSVSAAKVLGMTERGVILVTADVL
;
A
#
# COMPACT_ATOMS: atom_id res chain seq x y z
N MET A 1 27.22 41.94 37.27
CA MET A 1 27.92 41.07 36.85
C MET A 1 27.50 39.75 36.69
N SER A 2 26.71 39.31 37.31
CA SER A 2 26.32 37.97 37.25
C SER A 2 25.30 37.67 36.23
N SER A 3 24.85 38.61 35.57
CA SER A 3 23.77 38.32 34.72
C SER A 3 24.14 37.60 33.54
N ARG A 4 25.32 37.57 33.16
CA ARG A 4 25.62 36.94 32.01
C ARG A 4 25.43 35.51 32.04
N LEU A 5 25.15 34.91 33.03
CA LEU A 5 25.03 33.53 33.03
C LEU A 5 23.84 33.00 32.41
N ALA A 6 22.86 33.71 32.38
CA ALA A 6 21.61 33.10 32.01
C ALA A 6 21.48 32.77 30.61
N ARG A 7 22.13 33.35 29.74
CA ARG A 7 21.85 33.09 28.44
C ARG A 7 22.32 31.85 27.94
N VAL A 8 23.02 31.18 28.59
CA VAL A 8 23.59 30.04 28.08
C VAL A 8 22.65 28.93 27.83
N VAL A 9 21.58 28.91 28.48
CA VAL A 9 20.77 27.76 28.45
C VAL A 9 19.95 27.54 27.28
N SER A 10 19.67 28.49 26.52
CA SER A 10 18.64 28.29 25.60
C SER A 10 18.99 27.54 24.39
N ALA A 11 20.14 27.19 24.16
CA ALA A 11 20.40 26.61 22.89
C ALA A 11 20.14 25.18 22.74
N VAL A 12 19.76 24.53 23.76
CA VAL A 12 19.72 23.11 23.66
C VAL A 12 18.53 22.50 23.09
N LEU A 13 17.46 23.17 23.03
CA LEU A 13 16.27 22.52 22.74
C LEU A 13 15.94 22.22 21.37
N LEU A 14 16.59 22.66 20.43
CA LEU A 14 16.12 22.50 19.13
C LEU A 14 16.36 21.26 18.43
N ALA A 15 17.12 20.41 18.92
CA ALA A 15 17.54 19.32 18.12
C ALA A 15 16.58 18.19 17.99
N THR A 16 15.53 18.16 18.71
CA THR A 16 14.83 16.94 18.77
C THR A 16 13.67 16.80 17.82
N ALA A 17 13.31 17.81 17.15
CA ALA A 17 12.08 17.70 16.43
C ALA A 17 12.18 17.15 15.05
N LEU A 18 13.31 16.81 14.59
CA LEU A 18 13.41 16.50 13.20
C LEU A 18 13.24 15.10 12.79
N PHE A 19 13.23 14.19 13.67
CA PHE A 19 13.26 12.85 13.25
C PHE A 19 11.97 12.27 12.81
N SER A 20 10.89 12.74 13.25
CA SER A 20 9.67 12.00 13.01
C SER A 20 9.13 12.15 11.63
N THR A 21 9.55 13.14 10.88
CA THR A 21 8.91 13.32 9.60
C THR A 21 9.39 12.40 8.51
N SER A 22 10.59 11.91 8.59
CA SER A 22 11.08 11.12 7.48
C SER A 22 10.47 9.74 7.43
N ALA A 23 10.06 9.20 8.53
CA ALA A 23 9.50 7.87 8.51
C ALA A 23 8.13 7.83 7.82
N VAL A 24 7.37 8.89 7.95
CA VAL A 24 6.07 8.92 7.33
C VAL A 24 6.17 9.05 5.82
N ALA A 25 7.11 9.80 5.36
CA ALA A 25 7.26 9.98 3.93
C ALA A 25 7.65 8.69 3.22
N GLN A 26 8.42 7.85 3.85
CA GLN A 26 8.80 6.63 3.21
C GLN A 26 7.67 5.64 3.06
N THR A 27 6.76 5.62 3.98
CA THR A 27 5.67 4.69 3.89
C THR A 27 4.75 5.02 2.73
N ALA A 28 4.56 6.27 2.45
CA ALA A 28 3.65 6.65 1.39
C ALA A 28 4.17 6.35 0.00
N ALA A 29 5.47 6.13 -0.16
CA ALA A 29 6.04 5.95 -1.47
C ALA A 29 5.76 4.59 -2.09
N HIS A 30 5.22 3.65 -1.34
CA HIS A 30 5.01 2.29 -1.82
C HIS A 30 3.54 1.91 -1.89
N SER A 31 2.70 2.87 -2.17
CA SER A 31 1.27 2.63 -2.24
C SER A 31 0.73 3.13 -3.57
N PHE A 32 -0.33 2.49 -4.05
CA PHE A 32 -1.07 2.97 -5.20
C PHE A 32 -2.54 2.60 -5.03
N SER A 33 -3.39 3.16 -5.86
CA SER A 33 -4.81 2.89 -5.83
C SER A 33 -5.38 2.90 -7.23
N GLY A 34 -6.56 2.32 -7.39
CA GLY A 34 -7.23 2.27 -8.65
C GLY A 34 -8.24 1.15 -8.69
N LEU A 35 -8.78 0.92 -9.89
CA LEU A 35 -9.79 -0.12 -10.08
C LEU A 35 -9.15 -1.50 -10.10
N CYS A 36 -9.85 -2.45 -9.51
CA CYS A 36 -9.41 -3.82 -9.37
C CYS A 36 -10.54 -4.75 -9.75
N ALA A 37 -10.24 -5.76 -10.55
CA ALA A 37 -11.16 -6.83 -10.87
C ALA A 37 -10.55 -8.14 -10.43
N TYR A 38 -11.15 -9.26 -10.82
CA TYR A 38 -10.58 -10.57 -10.53
C TYR A 38 -10.78 -11.51 -11.72
N TYR A 39 -10.00 -12.56 -11.75
CA TYR A 39 -10.01 -13.55 -12.81
C TYR A 39 -9.61 -14.90 -12.21
N SER A 40 -9.61 -15.96 -13.02
CA SER A 40 -9.32 -17.29 -12.48
C SER A 40 -7.95 -17.39 -11.83
N GLY A 41 -7.04 -16.52 -12.20
CA GLY A 41 -5.71 -16.53 -11.59
C GLY A 41 -4.80 -17.54 -12.23
N ARG A 42 -3.57 -17.59 -11.72
CA ARG A 42 -2.56 -18.47 -12.25
C ARG A 42 -2.05 -19.32 -11.10
N GLY A 43 -2.36 -20.59 -11.14
CA GLY A 43 -1.86 -21.51 -10.12
C GLY A 43 -2.59 -21.55 -8.80
N GLY A 44 -3.67 -20.84 -8.64
CA GLY A 44 -4.42 -20.83 -7.38
C GLY A 44 -3.79 -20.00 -6.30
N GLY A 45 -4.42 -19.94 -5.15
CA GLY A 45 -3.92 -19.19 -4.02
C GLY A 45 -4.26 -17.70 -4.06
N LEU A 46 -3.66 -16.96 -3.15
CA LEU A 46 -3.89 -15.53 -3.00
C LEU A 46 -2.87 -14.79 -3.86
N THR A 47 -3.23 -14.54 -5.10
CA THR A 47 -2.32 -13.98 -6.09
C THR A 47 -2.98 -12.85 -6.85
N ALA A 48 -2.18 -12.14 -7.63
CA ALA A 48 -2.68 -11.05 -8.46
C ALA A 48 -1.79 -10.84 -9.68
N ALA A 49 -2.36 -10.17 -10.68
CA ALA A 49 -1.65 -9.71 -11.86
C ALA A 49 -1.42 -8.22 -11.77
N HIS A 50 -0.23 -7.79 -12.12
CA HIS A 50 0.16 -6.39 -12.21
C HIS A 50 1.07 -6.20 -13.42
N ARG A 51 1.00 -5.01 -14.03
CA ARG A 51 1.71 -4.79 -15.28
C ARG A 51 3.22 -4.80 -15.15
N THR A 52 3.74 -4.30 -14.05
CA THR A 52 5.18 -4.06 -13.93
C THR A 52 5.82 -4.52 -12.63
N LEU A 53 5.08 -4.68 -11.56
CA LEU A 53 5.71 -5.09 -10.29
C LEU A 53 6.39 -6.45 -10.45
N PRO A 54 7.56 -6.65 -9.86
CA PRO A 54 8.25 -7.92 -9.97
C PRO A 54 7.40 -9.09 -9.46
N PHE A 55 7.55 -10.24 -10.09
CA PHE A 55 6.92 -11.45 -9.58
C PHE A 55 7.46 -11.75 -8.19
N GLY A 56 6.59 -12.15 -7.30
CA GLY A 56 6.94 -12.37 -5.91
C GLY A 56 6.68 -11.17 -5.01
N THR A 57 6.36 -10.02 -5.58
CA THR A 57 6.00 -8.85 -4.79
C THR A 57 4.75 -9.14 -3.99
N ARG A 58 4.77 -8.79 -2.71
CA ARG A 58 3.61 -8.94 -1.84
C ARG A 58 2.91 -7.60 -1.71
N LEU A 59 1.61 -7.64 -1.85
CA LEU A 59 0.76 -6.45 -1.72
C LEU A 59 -0.30 -6.70 -0.67
N ARG A 60 -0.55 -5.69 0.16
CA ARG A 60 -1.79 -5.66 0.94
C ARG A 60 -2.80 -4.85 0.16
N VAL A 61 -3.86 -5.50 -0.26
CA VAL A 61 -4.92 -4.87 -1.04
C VAL A 61 -6.10 -4.62 -0.11
N THR A 62 -6.57 -3.40 -0.06
CA THR A 62 -7.65 -3.00 0.84
C THR A 62 -8.81 -2.42 0.04
N ASP A 63 -10.00 -2.85 0.38
CA ASP A 63 -11.24 -2.25 -0.12
C ASP A 63 -11.64 -1.15 0.86
N PRO A 64 -11.50 0.12 0.51
CA PRO A 64 -11.81 1.18 1.46
C PRO A 64 -13.28 1.26 1.83
N ALA A 65 -14.16 0.73 0.98
CA ALA A 65 -15.58 0.79 1.29
C ALA A 65 -15.95 -0.15 2.43
N SER A 66 -15.28 -1.29 2.56
CA SER A 66 -15.57 -2.25 3.62
C SER A 66 -14.51 -2.29 4.70
N GLY A 67 -13.31 -1.81 4.42
CA GLY A 67 -12.18 -1.94 5.31
C GLY A 67 -11.51 -3.30 5.26
N ARG A 68 -11.99 -4.22 4.42
CA ARG A 68 -11.37 -5.54 4.31
C ARG A 68 -10.07 -5.47 3.54
N SER A 69 -9.16 -6.36 3.85
CA SER A 69 -7.89 -6.43 3.12
C SER A 69 -7.47 -7.88 2.92
N VAL A 70 -6.57 -8.07 1.96
CA VAL A 70 -5.99 -9.37 1.65
C VAL A 70 -4.56 -9.15 1.20
N ILE A 71 -3.66 -10.06 1.57
CA ILE A 71 -2.28 -10.02 1.10
C ILE A 71 -2.17 -10.99 -0.06
N VAL A 72 -1.65 -10.50 -1.19
CA VAL A 72 -1.49 -11.28 -2.41
C VAL A 72 -0.06 -11.23 -2.89
N ILE A 73 0.30 -12.18 -3.74
CA ILE A 73 1.62 -12.24 -4.36
C ILE A 73 1.44 -12.03 -5.86
N ILE A 74 2.23 -11.14 -6.42
CA ILE A 74 2.20 -10.90 -7.87
C ILE A 74 2.82 -12.09 -8.57
N ASN A 75 2.05 -12.74 -9.44
CA ASN A 75 2.52 -13.87 -10.20
C ASN A 75 2.10 -13.85 -11.66
N ASP A 76 1.56 -12.76 -12.14
CA ASP A 76 1.10 -12.66 -13.52
C ASP A 76 1.18 -11.22 -14.00
N ARG A 77 1.05 -11.03 -15.32
CA ARG A 77 1.03 -9.73 -15.97
C ARG A 77 -0.39 -9.35 -16.37
N GLY A 78 -0.67 -8.07 -16.30
CA GLY A 78 -1.98 -7.48 -16.58
C GLY A 78 -2.40 -6.61 -15.42
N PRO A 79 -3.60 -6.03 -15.49
CA PRO A 79 -4.56 -6.05 -16.59
C PRO A 79 -4.08 -5.25 -17.80
N PHE A 80 -4.51 -5.68 -18.99
CA PHE A 80 -4.06 -5.04 -20.21
C PHE A 80 -5.09 -4.13 -20.85
N GLY A 81 -6.20 -3.91 -20.23
CA GLY A 81 -7.22 -3.04 -20.79
C GLY A 81 -7.92 -2.27 -19.71
N GLY A 82 -8.65 -1.24 -20.14
CA GLY A 82 -9.41 -0.43 -19.23
C GLY A 82 -8.55 0.37 -18.29
N ARG A 83 -9.14 0.78 -17.18
CA ARG A 83 -8.46 1.61 -16.20
C ARG A 83 -8.05 0.84 -14.97
N ARG A 84 -8.05 -0.46 -15.06
CA ARG A 84 -7.73 -1.29 -13.90
C ARG A 84 -6.23 -1.28 -13.64
N VAL A 85 -5.88 -1.31 -12.37
CA VAL A 85 -4.49 -1.36 -11.95
C VAL A 85 -4.08 -2.73 -11.46
N LEU A 86 -5.05 -3.59 -11.17
CA LEU A 86 -4.79 -4.88 -10.54
C LEU A 86 -5.90 -5.86 -10.87
N ASP A 87 -5.57 -7.12 -11.07
CA ASP A 87 -6.54 -8.20 -11.17
C ASP A 87 -6.19 -9.26 -10.13
N LEU A 88 -7.11 -9.53 -9.23
CA LEU A 88 -6.92 -10.51 -8.17
C LEU A 88 -7.32 -11.91 -8.64
N SER A 89 -6.76 -12.92 -8.00
CA SER A 89 -7.30 -14.28 -8.16
C SER A 89 -8.69 -14.34 -7.51
N VAL A 90 -9.45 -15.35 -7.91
CA VAL A 90 -10.78 -15.55 -7.32
C VAL A 90 -10.68 -15.75 -5.81
N SER A 91 -9.69 -16.51 -5.35
CA SER A 91 -9.51 -16.73 -3.93
C SER A 91 -9.29 -15.44 -3.17
N ALA A 92 -8.46 -14.56 -3.71
CA ALA A 92 -8.20 -13.26 -3.09
C ALA A 92 -9.46 -12.38 -3.12
N ALA A 93 -10.18 -12.41 -4.23
CA ALA A 93 -11.42 -11.65 -4.36
C ALA A 93 -12.47 -12.09 -3.35
N LYS A 94 -12.53 -13.37 -3.05
CA LYS A 94 -13.45 -13.88 -2.02
C LYS A 94 -13.08 -13.37 -0.64
N VAL A 95 -11.80 -13.36 -0.31
CA VAL A 95 -11.35 -12.82 0.98
C VAL A 95 -11.73 -11.35 1.09
N LEU A 96 -11.57 -10.61 0.00
CA LEU A 96 -11.88 -9.19 -0.01
C LEU A 96 -13.40 -8.94 -0.05
N GLY A 97 -14.19 -9.95 -0.37
CA GLY A 97 -15.63 -9.80 -0.41
C GLY A 97 -16.14 -9.06 -1.63
N MET A 98 -15.44 -9.11 -2.75
CA MET A 98 -15.76 -8.31 -3.92
C MET A 98 -16.39 -9.10 -5.07
N THR A 99 -16.61 -10.39 -4.92
CA THR A 99 -16.99 -11.22 -6.06
C THR A 99 -18.30 -10.80 -6.70
N GLU A 100 -19.24 -10.29 -5.94
CA GLU A 100 -20.50 -9.86 -6.52
C GLU A 100 -20.41 -8.51 -7.20
N ARG A 101 -19.52 -7.65 -6.73
CA ARG A 101 -19.38 -6.32 -7.31
C ARG A 101 -18.53 -6.32 -8.57
N GLY A 102 -17.64 -7.29 -8.70
CA GLY A 102 -16.84 -7.48 -9.91
C GLY A 102 -15.65 -6.54 -10.00
N VAL A 103 -15.88 -5.26 -10.06
CA VAL A 103 -14.81 -4.25 -10.15
C VAL A 103 -15.01 -3.27 -9.03
N ILE A 104 -13.97 -3.02 -8.25
CA ILE A 104 -14.01 -2.10 -7.12
C ILE A 104 -12.77 -1.22 -7.09
N LEU A 105 -12.86 -0.12 -6.39
CA LEU A 105 -11.71 0.71 -6.09
C LEU A 105 -10.97 0.09 -4.91
N VAL A 106 -9.67 -0.02 -5.02
CA VAL A 106 -8.82 -0.54 -3.94
C VAL A 106 -7.62 0.35 -3.72
N THR A 107 -7.00 0.20 -2.56
CA THR A 107 -5.65 0.71 -2.31
C THR A 107 -4.74 -0.48 -2.15
N ALA A 108 -3.50 -0.35 -2.56
CA ALA A 108 -2.52 -1.42 -2.48
C ALA A 108 -1.23 -0.90 -1.89
N ASP A 109 -0.72 -1.60 -0.90
CA ASP A 109 0.54 -1.25 -0.26
C ASP A 109 1.55 -2.35 -0.57
N VAL A 110 2.71 -1.97 -1.07
CA VAL A 110 3.81 -2.91 -1.33
C VAL A 110 4.47 -3.23 0.01
N LEU A 111 4.55 -4.50 0.31
CA LEU A 111 5.09 -4.95 1.59
C LEU A 111 6.57 -5.28 1.51
#